data_75a9f62d4d94edfee6f3a6c8ef3a8fb1
#
_entry.id   75a9f62d4d94edfee6f3a6c8ef3a8fb1
#
_cell.length_a   1.000
_cell.length_b   1.000
_cell.length_c   1.000
_cell.angle_alpha   90.00
_cell.angle_beta   90.00
_cell.angle_gamma   90.00
#
_symmetry.space_group_name_H-M   'P 1'
#
loop_
_entity.id
_entity.type
_entity.pdbx_description
1 polymer ?
#
loop_
_entity_poly.entity_id
_entity_poly.type
_entity_poly.pdbx_seq_one_letter_code
_entity_poly.pdbx_strand_id
1 'polypeptide(L)'
;VMFFKDITDDLKNSLIAKSHIFVMPSIIHKKSVEGFGIAYVEAAQYGVPSLGGKDGGASDAIEHGKTGLICDGNNLDDIYSSLNLMIENKKYFELGNNAKEYVSKFQWEKIIEEYKKFLK
;
A
#
# COMPACT_ATOMS: atom_id res chain seq x y z
N VAL A 1 -2.11 19.08 6.99
CA VAL A 1 -1.10 18.04 6.77
C VAL A 1 -0.19 17.97 7.99
N MET A 2 0.01 16.76 8.50
CA MET A 2 0.89 16.52 9.62
C MET A 2 2.06 15.65 9.18
N PHE A 3 3.26 15.97 9.66
CA PHE A 3 4.45 15.21 9.34
C PHE A 3 4.94 14.49 10.61
N PHE A 4 5.29 13.23 10.45
CA PHE A 4 5.84 12.42 11.53
C PHE A 4 7.22 11.91 11.12
N LYS A 5 8.13 11.91 12.07
CA LYS A 5 9.50 11.44 11.84
C LYS A 5 9.94 10.57 13.02
N ASP A 6 10.64 9.48 12.72
CA ASP A 6 11.20 8.59 13.74
C ASP A 6 10.13 8.07 14.73
N ILE A 7 8.97 7.72 14.17
CA ILE A 7 7.85 7.21 14.97
C ILE A 7 8.04 5.74 15.31
N THR A 8 7.41 5.31 16.42
CA THR A 8 7.40 3.91 16.81
C THR A 8 6.51 3.09 15.88
N ASP A 9 6.70 1.77 15.86
CA ASP A 9 5.85 0.87 15.08
C ASP A 9 4.40 0.94 15.58
N ASP A 10 4.19 1.06 16.88
CA ASP A 10 2.85 1.17 17.43
C ASP A 10 2.12 2.41 16.92
N LEU A 11 2.81 3.55 16.89
CA LEU A 11 2.21 4.78 16.37
C LEU A 11 1.96 4.67 14.86
N LYS A 12 2.90 4.11 14.11
CA LYS A 12 2.75 3.88 12.68
C LYS A 12 1.49 3.04 12.40
N ASN A 13 1.35 1.93 13.10
CA ASN A 13 0.22 1.02 12.92
C ASN A 13 -1.11 1.70 13.30
N SER A 14 -1.11 2.49 14.36
CA SER A 14 -2.30 3.24 14.76
C SER A 14 -2.72 4.25 13.70
N LEU A 15 -1.75 4.95 13.11
CA LEU A 15 -2.02 5.93 12.04
C LEU A 15 -2.59 5.23 10.81
N ILE A 16 -2.00 4.12 10.42
CA ILE A 16 -2.49 3.34 9.27
C ILE A 16 -3.91 2.86 9.54
N ALA A 17 -4.15 2.28 10.71
CA ALA A 17 -5.47 1.71 11.04
C ALA A 17 -6.59 2.75 11.00
N LYS A 18 -6.28 4.01 11.25
CA LYS A 18 -7.24 5.12 11.23
C LYS A 18 -7.32 5.83 9.89
N SER A 19 -6.51 5.44 8.93
CA SER A 19 -6.46 6.06 7.61
C SER A 19 -7.55 5.48 6.70
N HIS A 20 -7.93 6.27 5.71
CA HIS A 20 -8.88 5.81 4.68
C HIS A 20 -8.14 5.21 3.49
N ILE A 21 -6.98 5.72 3.18
CA ILE A 21 -6.17 5.30 2.03
C ILE A 21 -4.70 5.40 2.42
N PHE A 22 -3.93 4.40 2.04
CA PHE A 22 -2.47 4.40 2.18
C PHE A 22 -1.87 4.76 0.82
N VAL A 23 -1.08 5.83 0.75
CA VAL A 23 -0.57 6.35 -0.52
C VAL A 23 0.96 6.25 -0.52
N MET A 24 1.48 5.42 -1.41
CA MET A 24 2.92 5.27 -1.58
C MET A 24 3.23 4.95 -3.05
N PRO A 25 3.10 5.95 -3.95
CA PRO A 25 3.33 5.73 -5.39
C PRO A 25 4.82 5.71 -5.69
N SER A 26 5.50 4.65 -5.22
CA SER A 26 6.93 4.52 -5.34
C SER A 26 7.41 4.45 -6.78
N ILE A 27 8.60 5.00 -7.01
CA ILE A 27 9.29 4.92 -8.29
C ILE A 27 10.62 4.20 -8.06
N ILE A 28 11.16 3.61 -9.13
CA ILE A 28 12.46 2.95 -9.07
C ILE A 28 13.56 4.02 -9.21
N HIS A 29 14.40 4.09 -8.20
CA HIS A 29 15.66 4.82 -8.26
C HIS A 29 16.80 3.81 -8.42
N LYS A 30 17.97 4.27 -8.82
CA LYS A 30 19.12 3.43 -9.17
C LYS A 30 19.40 2.27 -8.21
N LYS A 31 19.12 2.40 -6.93
CA LYS A 31 19.41 1.36 -5.93
C LYS A 31 18.29 1.13 -4.94
N SER A 32 17.15 1.75 -5.16
CA SER A 32 16.01 1.64 -4.24
C SER A 32 14.83 1.06 -4.98
N VAL A 33 14.53 -0.19 -4.72
CA VAL A 33 13.33 -0.84 -5.21
C VAL A 33 12.53 -1.23 -3.99
N GLU A 34 11.26 -0.88 -3.96
CA GLU A 34 10.34 -1.40 -2.96
C GLU A 34 10.29 -2.91 -3.14
N GLY A 35 10.60 -3.68 -2.11
CA GLY A 35 10.65 -5.14 -2.19
C GLY A 35 9.27 -5.72 -2.46
N PHE A 36 8.70 -6.41 -1.48
CA PHE A 36 7.39 -7.04 -1.62
C PHE A 36 6.22 -6.11 -1.36
N GLY A 37 6.46 -4.84 -1.14
CA GLY A 37 5.39 -3.95 -0.78
C GLY A 37 4.80 -4.29 0.57
N ILE A 38 5.63 -4.61 1.54
CA ILE A 38 5.20 -4.98 2.89
C ILE A 38 4.27 -3.93 3.48
N ALA A 39 4.55 -2.65 3.22
CA ALA A 39 3.72 -1.58 3.74
C ALA A 39 2.29 -1.65 3.21
N TYR A 40 2.11 -2.05 1.96
CA TYR A 40 0.78 -2.23 1.37
C TYR A 40 0.04 -3.37 2.05
N VAL A 41 0.73 -4.45 2.35
CA VAL A 41 0.13 -5.60 3.04
C VAL A 41 -0.24 -5.22 4.47
N GLU A 42 0.63 -4.46 5.15
CA GLU A 42 0.32 -3.97 6.49
C GLU A 42 -0.95 -3.12 6.48
N ALA A 43 -1.08 -2.19 5.53
CA ALA A 43 -2.27 -1.37 5.41
C ALA A 43 -3.51 -2.24 5.15
N ALA A 44 -3.39 -3.22 4.28
CA ALA A 44 -4.49 -4.12 3.93
C ALA A 44 -5.00 -4.91 5.13
N GLN A 45 -4.14 -5.27 6.06
CA GLN A 45 -4.53 -5.96 7.28
C GLN A 45 -5.53 -5.16 8.12
N TYR A 46 -5.47 -3.83 8.02
CA TYR A 46 -6.38 -2.94 8.73
C TYR A 46 -7.59 -2.54 7.87
N GLY A 47 -7.73 -3.13 6.69
CA GLY A 47 -8.82 -2.76 5.80
C GLY A 47 -8.60 -1.43 5.09
N VAL A 48 -7.35 -1.00 4.97
CA VAL A 48 -6.98 0.27 4.33
C VAL A 48 -6.42 -0.04 2.94
N PRO A 49 -7.10 0.42 1.88
CA PRO A 49 -6.61 0.17 0.53
C PRO A 49 -5.42 1.06 0.22
N SER A 50 -4.58 0.63 -0.68
CA SER A 50 -3.38 1.37 -1.05
C SER A 50 -3.44 1.90 -2.47
N LEU A 51 -2.80 3.05 -2.67
CA LEU A 51 -2.42 3.53 -3.99
C LEU A 51 -0.91 3.34 -4.11
N GLY A 52 -0.50 2.40 -4.94
CA GLY A 52 0.91 2.09 -5.15
C GLY A 52 1.40 2.55 -6.51
N GLY A 53 2.72 2.60 -6.67
CA GLY A 53 3.35 2.89 -7.96
C GLY A 53 3.52 1.63 -8.78
N LYS A 54 3.51 1.76 -10.10
CA LYS A 54 3.67 0.62 -11.01
C LYS A 54 5.07 0.01 -10.96
N ASP A 55 6.03 0.77 -10.47
CA ASP A 55 7.40 0.28 -10.31
C ASP A 55 7.57 -0.29 -8.91
N GLY A 56 8.38 -1.35 -8.78
CA GLY A 56 8.64 -1.98 -7.49
C GLY A 56 7.67 -3.10 -7.18
N GLY A 57 7.37 -3.31 -5.90
CA GLY A 57 6.62 -4.47 -5.42
C GLY A 57 5.11 -4.30 -5.28
N ALA A 58 4.56 -3.17 -5.71
CA ALA A 58 3.13 -2.90 -5.50
C ALA A 58 2.23 -3.93 -6.18
N SER A 59 2.60 -4.37 -7.38
CA SER A 59 1.80 -5.34 -8.14
C SER A 59 1.68 -6.71 -7.46
N ASP A 60 2.60 -7.02 -6.57
CA ASP A 60 2.54 -8.27 -5.80
C ASP A 60 1.60 -8.16 -4.61
N ALA A 61 1.41 -6.96 -4.09
CA ALA A 61 0.62 -6.71 -2.90
C ALA A 61 -0.77 -6.12 -3.19
N ILE A 62 -0.94 -5.51 -4.35
CA ILE A 62 -2.19 -4.82 -4.72
C ILE A 62 -2.73 -5.42 -6.01
N GLU A 63 -3.98 -5.85 -5.96
CA GLU A 63 -4.73 -6.25 -7.14
C GLU A 63 -5.47 -5.01 -7.65
N HIS A 64 -4.96 -4.43 -8.75
CA HIS A 64 -5.45 -3.16 -9.28
C HIS A 64 -6.94 -3.18 -9.56
N GLY A 65 -7.65 -2.19 -9.01
CA GLY A 65 -9.09 -2.07 -9.19
C GLY A 65 -9.91 -2.90 -8.23
N LYS A 66 -9.29 -3.77 -7.45
CA LYS A 66 -9.99 -4.65 -6.53
C LYS A 66 -9.57 -4.45 -5.07
N THR A 67 -8.27 -4.40 -4.80
CA THR A 67 -7.76 -4.20 -3.44
C THR A 67 -7.04 -2.88 -3.25
N GLY A 68 -7.00 -2.08 -4.29
CA GLY A 68 -6.34 -0.78 -4.31
C GLY A 68 -6.14 -0.37 -5.75
N LEU A 69 -5.33 0.63 -5.97
CA LEU A 69 -4.99 1.07 -7.32
C LEU A 69 -3.47 1.15 -7.48
N ILE A 70 -3.02 0.97 -8.71
CA ILE A 70 -1.63 1.12 -9.09
C ILE A 70 -1.56 2.24 -10.12
N CYS A 71 -0.66 3.19 -9.92
CA CYS A 71 -0.51 4.33 -10.81
C CYS A 71 0.94 4.51 -11.23
N ASP A 72 1.15 5.42 -12.17
CA ASP A 72 2.50 5.85 -12.54
C ASP A 72 2.97 6.90 -11.54
N GLY A 73 3.90 6.52 -10.66
CA GLY A 73 4.43 7.41 -9.62
C GLY A 73 5.18 8.62 -10.14
N ASN A 74 5.55 8.61 -11.42
CA ASN A 74 6.20 9.75 -12.08
C ASN A 74 5.20 10.72 -12.73
N ASN A 75 3.92 10.39 -12.70
CA ASN A 75 2.87 11.16 -13.37
C ASN A 75 1.89 11.71 -12.33
N LEU A 76 2.00 13.01 -12.05
CA LEU A 76 1.16 13.65 -11.04
C LEU A 76 -0.33 13.57 -11.38
N ASP A 77 -0.67 13.70 -12.65
CA ASP A 77 -2.06 13.62 -13.10
C ASP A 77 -2.63 12.22 -12.85
N ASP A 78 -1.82 11.19 -13.06
CA ASP A 78 -2.24 9.81 -12.82
C ASP A 78 -2.44 9.54 -11.33
N ILE A 79 -1.54 10.06 -10.48
CA ILE A 79 -1.69 9.97 -9.02
C ILE A 79 -3.00 10.65 -8.60
N TYR A 80 -3.24 11.85 -9.09
CA TYR A 80 -4.43 12.63 -8.75
C TYR A 80 -5.71 11.93 -9.18
N SER A 81 -5.74 11.45 -10.42
CA SER A 81 -6.91 10.74 -10.96
C SER A 81 -7.19 9.47 -10.17
N SER A 82 -6.15 8.74 -9.81
CA SER A 82 -6.28 7.51 -9.03
C SER A 82 -6.82 7.78 -7.63
N LEU A 83 -6.32 8.83 -6.97
CA LEU A 83 -6.84 9.23 -5.66
C LEU A 83 -8.31 9.61 -5.73
N ASN A 84 -8.70 10.37 -6.77
CA ASN A 84 -10.09 10.75 -6.95
C ASN A 84 -11.01 9.54 -7.12
N LEU A 85 -10.56 8.54 -7.87
CA LEU A 85 -11.33 7.31 -8.03
C LEU A 85 -11.53 6.59 -6.70
N MET A 86 -10.53 6.60 -5.83
CA MET A 86 -10.62 5.93 -4.53
C MET A 86 -11.52 6.70 -3.57
N ILE A 87 -11.54 8.02 -3.66
CA ILE A 87 -12.32 8.88 -2.77
C ILE A 87 -13.79 8.95 -3.22
N GLU A 88 -14.02 9.00 -4.52
CA GLU A 88 -15.35 9.15 -5.10
C GLU A 88 -16.26 8.02 -4.65
N ASN A 89 -17.44 8.39 -4.15
CA ASN A 89 -18.44 7.44 -3.65
C ASN A 89 -17.89 6.52 -2.55
N LYS A 90 -16.84 6.98 -1.85
CA LYS A 90 -16.18 6.21 -0.77
C LYS A 90 -15.73 4.83 -1.24
N LYS A 91 -15.22 4.76 -2.46
CA LYS A 91 -14.73 3.51 -3.06
C LYS A 91 -13.68 2.84 -2.19
N TYR A 92 -12.96 3.61 -1.39
CA TYR A 92 -11.95 3.08 -0.47
C TYR A 92 -12.52 2.03 0.51
N PHE A 93 -13.80 2.10 0.86
CA PHE A 93 -14.40 1.08 1.73
C PHE A 93 -14.42 -0.28 1.06
N GLU A 94 -14.92 -0.33 -0.17
CA GLU A 94 -14.96 -1.59 -0.93
C GLU A 94 -13.57 -2.13 -1.17
N LEU A 95 -12.68 -1.26 -1.65
CA LEU A 95 -11.29 -1.65 -1.91
C LEU A 95 -10.59 -2.12 -0.64
N GLY A 96 -10.83 -1.44 0.48
CA GLY A 96 -10.23 -1.80 1.76
C GLY A 96 -10.72 -3.14 2.29
N ASN A 97 -12.02 -3.40 2.19
CA ASN A 97 -12.58 -4.68 2.59
C ASN A 97 -12.02 -5.81 1.74
N ASN A 98 -11.91 -5.59 0.44
CA ASN A 98 -11.31 -6.56 -0.47
C ASN A 98 -9.84 -6.78 -0.15
N ALA A 99 -9.11 -5.71 0.20
CA ALA A 99 -7.70 -5.79 0.56
C ALA A 99 -7.50 -6.65 1.81
N LYS A 100 -8.32 -6.44 2.83
CA LYS A 100 -8.25 -7.20 4.05
C LYS A 100 -8.50 -8.69 3.79
N GLU A 101 -9.50 -9.00 3.00
CA GLU A 101 -9.81 -10.37 2.61
C GLU A 101 -8.67 -10.99 1.81
N TYR A 102 -8.11 -10.23 0.88
CA TYR A 102 -7.02 -10.67 0.02
C TYR A 102 -5.80 -11.09 0.84
N VAL A 103 -5.37 -10.25 1.78
CA VAL A 103 -4.17 -10.56 2.58
C VAL A 103 -4.44 -11.63 3.63
N SER A 104 -5.69 -11.83 4.04
CA SER A 104 -6.01 -12.91 4.98
C SER A 104 -5.81 -14.30 4.35
N LYS A 105 -5.79 -14.38 3.02
CA LYS A 105 -5.56 -15.63 2.30
C LYS A 105 -4.07 -15.96 2.14
N PHE A 106 -3.20 -14.97 2.40
CA PHE A 106 -1.77 -15.19 2.34
C PHE A 106 -1.26 -15.69 3.69
N GLN A 107 -0.18 -16.47 3.64
CA GLN A 107 0.54 -16.83 4.84
C GLN A 107 1.44 -15.64 5.19
N TRP A 108 0.93 -14.74 6.00
CA TRP A 108 1.58 -13.49 6.35
C TRP A 108 3.02 -13.69 6.82
N GLU A 109 3.22 -14.67 7.70
CA GLU A 109 4.55 -14.99 8.22
C GLU A 109 5.53 -15.35 7.11
N LYS A 110 5.05 -16.06 6.10
CA LYS A 110 5.87 -16.45 4.96
C LYS A 110 6.31 -15.25 4.13
N ILE A 111 5.41 -14.31 3.93
CA ILE A 111 5.72 -13.07 3.20
C ILE A 111 6.80 -12.29 3.94
N ILE A 112 6.67 -12.16 5.25
CA ILE A 112 7.65 -11.47 6.08
C ILE A 112 9.01 -12.18 6.01
N GLU A 113 9.03 -13.50 6.07
CA GLU A 113 10.28 -14.27 5.96
C GLU A 113 10.97 -14.04 4.62
N GLU A 114 10.22 -14.05 3.53
CA GLU A 114 10.77 -13.79 2.21
C GLU A 114 11.34 -12.38 2.11
N TYR A 115 10.65 -11.41 2.68
CA TYR A 115 11.12 -10.03 2.72
C TYR A 115 12.43 -9.92 3.50
N LYS A 116 12.52 -10.59 4.65
CA LYS A 116 13.74 -10.57 5.46
C LYS A 116 14.92 -11.19 4.73
N LYS A 117 14.69 -12.23 3.95
CA LYS A 117 15.74 -12.82 3.12
C LYS A 117 16.25 -11.83 2.10
N PHE A 118 15.39 -10.98 1.59
CA PHE A 118 15.74 -9.97 0.61
C PHE A 118 16.65 -8.90 1.18
N LEU A 119 16.55 -8.64 2.47
CA LEU A 119 17.34 -7.62 3.17
C LEU A 119 18.75 -8.09 3.55
N LYS A 120 19.04 -9.38 3.42
CA LYS A 120 20.37 -9.93 3.77
C LYS A 120 21.35 -9.83 2.60
#